data_1cd1543930543c496aa62394be67c395
#
_entry.id   1cd1543930543c496aa62394be67c395
#
_cell.length_a   1.000
_cell.length_b   1.000
_cell.length_c   1.000
_cell.angle_alpha   90.00
_cell.angle_beta   90.00
_cell.angle_gamma   90.00
#
_symmetry.space_group_name_H-M   'P 1'
#
loop_
_entity.id
_entity.type
_entity.pdbx_description
1 polymer ?
#
loop_
_entity_poly.entity_id
_entity_poly.type
_entity_poly.pdbx_seq_one_letter_code
_entity_poly.pdbx_strand_id
1 'polypeptide(L)'
;MALTSCVTPRKTHYLQEPSKSIADYPEVYTPADYQIQKSDELDIKVTTLDPESKKIFNGNSSTGNSSSTNVVTTNQKDLYTYTVYDDGTIDFPYIGSIEVAGLTTREAKQKIEEKLVEYVKDCSVDVRLVNCYFNVICHDKAGRYLITKEKMTIFEALAVAGDLSEYSDRKNVQLIRQNLDGTTTIKKFDLRSKSIIGSEYYYIQPNDILYVKAFGGQYFRINRFLTALGVTTTTISFGVLIWQIVKLCMNAAKPSTPQ
;
A
#
# COMPACT_ATOMS: atom_id res chain seq x y z
N MET A 1 -29.46 -24.70 -0.65
CA MET A 1 -28.19 -23.98 -0.50
C MET A 1 -28.29 -22.72 -1.33
N ALA A 2 -28.29 -21.55 -0.70
CA ALA A 2 -28.38 -20.27 -1.41
C ALA A 2 -27.02 -19.97 -2.09
N LEU A 3 -27.04 -19.76 -3.40
CA LEU A 3 -25.89 -19.32 -4.21
C LEU A 3 -25.54 -17.84 -3.87
N THR A 4 -24.93 -17.62 -2.72
CA THR A 4 -24.59 -16.27 -2.22
C THR A 4 -23.21 -15.77 -2.70
N SER A 5 -22.69 -16.33 -3.80
CA SER A 5 -21.36 -15.99 -4.32
C SER A 5 -21.34 -14.81 -5.29
N CYS A 6 -22.48 -14.15 -5.57
CA CYS A 6 -22.49 -13.01 -6.49
C CYS A 6 -21.82 -11.79 -5.85
N VAL A 7 -20.92 -11.14 -6.60
CA VAL A 7 -20.40 -9.81 -6.26
C VAL A 7 -21.55 -8.82 -6.45
N THR A 8 -21.93 -8.13 -5.37
CA THR A 8 -22.99 -7.12 -5.38
C THR A 8 -22.40 -5.73 -5.25
N PRO A 9 -23.05 -4.66 -5.72
CA PRO A 9 -22.58 -3.27 -5.55
C PRO A 9 -22.25 -2.93 -4.11
N ARG A 10 -23.00 -3.46 -3.13
CA ARG A 10 -22.71 -3.25 -1.70
C ARG A 10 -21.37 -3.82 -1.23
N LYS A 11 -20.78 -4.77 -1.96
CA LYS A 11 -19.46 -5.34 -1.64
C LYS A 11 -18.32 -4.55 -2.25
N THR A 12 -18.57 -3.80 -3.32
CA THR A 12 -17.54 -3.13 -4.13
C THR A 12 -17.53 -1.61 -4.01
N HIS A 13 -18.64 -0.98 -3.64
CA HIS A 13 -18.70 0.47 -3.51
C HIS A 13 -17.96 0.93 -2.24
N TYR A 14 -17.29 2.06 -2.36
CA TYR A 14 -16.65 2.80 -1.26
C TYR A 14 -17.62 3.76 -0.60
N LEU A 15 -17.24 4.31 0.55
CA LEU A 15 -17.90 5.43 1.24
C LEU A 15 -19.40 5.24 1.50
N GLN A 16 -19.80 4.01 1.84
CA GLN A 16 -21.16 3.69 2.22
C GLN A 16 -21.43 4.10 3.67
N GLU A 17 -22.68 4.45 3.97
CA GLU A 17 -23.07 4.74 5.35
C GLU A 17 -22.91 3.49 6.24
N PRO A 18 -22.44 3.67 7.50
CA PRO A 18 -22.31 2.58 8.44
C PRO A 18 -23.64 1.83 8.66
N SER A 19 -23.57 0.52 8.80
CA SER A 19 -24.73 -0.34 9.00
C SER A 19 -24.32 -1.65 9.70
N LYS A 20 -25.28 -2.56 9.96
CA LYS A 20 -24.97 -3.88 10.55
C LYS A 20 -23.91 -4.68 9.77
N SER A 21 -23.71 -4.41 8.47
CA SER A 21 -22.76 -5.11 7.60
C SER A 21 -21.54 -4.28 7.21
N ILE A 22 -21.53 -2.99 7.52
CA ILE A 22 -20.49 -2.01 7.21
C ILE A 22 -20.04 -1.42 8.53
N ALA A 23 -18.74 -1.50 8.80
CA ALA A 23 -18.15 -1.02 10.06
C ALA A 23 -18.38 0.48 10.27
N ASP A 24 -18.44 0.88 11.53
CA ASP A 24 -18.47 2.28 11.96
C ASP A 24 -17.20 2.59 12.74
N TYR A 25 -16.62 3.77 12.49
CA TYR A 25 -15.43 4.29 13.15
C TYR A 25 -15.78 5.66 13.77
N PRO A 26 -16.38 5.66 14.97
CA PRO A 26 -16.91 6.88 15.59
C PRO A 26 -15.80 7.81 16.11
N GLU A 27 -14.60 7.28 16.35
CA GLU A 27 -13.47 8.06 16.85
C GLU A 27 -12.84 8.89 15.74
N VAL A 28 -12.67 10.19 15.99
CA VAL A 28 -11.95 11.08 15.10
C VAL A 28 -10.47 11.02 15.43
N TYR A 29 -9.71 10.45 14.53
CA TYR A 29 -8.26 10.34 14.64
C TYR A 29 -7.58 11.56 14.00
N THR A 30 -6.76 12.24 14.79
CA THR A 30 -5.87 13.28 14.25
C THR A 30 -4.53 12.63 13.92
N PRO A 31 -4.11 12.60 12.65
CA PRO A 31 -2.85 11.96 12.28
C PRO A 31 -1.68 12.73 12.87
N ALA A 32 -0.86 12.04 13.65
CA ALA A 32 0.44 12.54 14.06
C ALA A 32 1.38 12.60 12.84
N ASP A 33 2.37 13.48 12.90
CA ASP A 33 3.42 13.51 11.90
C ASP A 33 4.25 12.23 11.99
N TYR A 34 4.77 11.77 10.84
CA TYR A 34 5.58 10.57 10.77
C TYR A 34 6.86 10.75 11.60
N GLN A 35 7.18 9.77 12.42
CA GLN A 35 8.41 9.70 13.19
C GLN A 35 9.40 8.80 12.48
N ILE A 36 10.62 9.30 12.31
CA ILE A 36 11.73 8.60 11.66
C ILE A 36 11.97 7.26 12.35
N GLN A 37 12.08 6.21 11.56
CA GLN A 37 12.29 4.84 12.03
C GLN A 37 13.70 4.36 11.65
N LYS A 38 14.13 3.27 12.28
CA LYS A 38 15.34 2.54 11.89
C LYS A 38 15.21 2.06 10.44
N SER A 39 16.32 2.08 9.71
CA SER A 39 16.39 1.77 8.27
C SER A 39 15.71 2.80 7.34
N ASP A 40 15.22 3.92 7.87
CA ASP A 40 14.80 5.03 7.02
C ASP A 40 16.02 5.67 6.35
N GLU A 41 15.79 6.21 5.15
CA GLU A 41 16.79 6.96 4.40
C GLU A 41 16.40 8.44 4.40
N LEU A 42 17.31 9.28 4.85
CA LEU A 42 17.13 10.73 4.94
C LEU A 42 17.99 11.44 3.91
N ASP A 43 17.40 12.30 3.09
CA ASP A 43 18.11 13.30 2.31
C ASP A 43 18.26 14.55 3.17
N ILE A 44 19.50 14.88 3.52
CA ILE A 44 19.83 16.02 4.39
C ILE A 44 20.64 17.01 3.59
N LYS A 45 20.06 18.17 3.32
CA LYS A 45 20.69 19.22 2.54
C LYS A 45 21.01 20.42 3.41
N VAL A 46 22.28 20.78 3.46
CA VAL A 46 22.76 21.96 4.19
C VAL A 46 22.89 23.14 3.23
N THR A 47 22.23 24.23 3.54
CA THR A 47 22.33 25.50 2.81
C THR A 47 23.10 26.50 3.65
N THR A 48 24.21 27.02 3.14
CA THR A 48 25.06 28.02 3.78
C THR A 48 25.51 29.06 2.77
N LEU A 49 25.89 30.23 3.25
CA LEU A 49 26.45 31.31 2.44
C LEU A 49 27.91 31.03 2.04
N ASP A 50 28.63 30.21 2.80
CA ASP A 50 30.01 29.82 2.51
C ASP A 50 30.10 28.73 1.45
N PRO A 51 30.71 28.98 0.26
CA PRO A 51 30.81 28.00 -0.81
C PRO A 51 31.64 26.75 -0.46
N GLU A 52 32.59 26.85 0.42
CA GLU A 52 33.44 25.73 0.85
C GLU A 52 32.67 24.78 1.73
N SER A 53 31.99 25.30 2.74
CA SER A 53 31.11 24.53 3.62
C SER A 53 29.98 23.85 2.83
N LYS A 54 29.42 24.55 1.85
CA LYS A 54 28.38 23.96 0.97
C LYS A 54 28.88 22.72 0.20
N LYS A 55 30.12 22.74 -0.30
CA LYS A 55 30.72 21.61 -1.00
C LYS A 55 31.00 20.43 -0.05
N ILE A 56 31.39 20.73 1.17
CA ILE A 56 31.71 19.73 2.18
C ILE A 56 30.46 18.93 2.57
N PHE A 57 29.35 19.61 2.85
CA PHE A 57 28.13 18.96 3.36
C PHE A 57 27.21 18.42 2.27
N ASN A 58 27.20 19.04 1.07
CA ASN A 58 26.35 18.59 -0.04
C ASN A 58 27.15 17.96 -1.19
N GLY A 59 28.47 17.77 -1.03
CA GLY A 59 29.40 17.29 -2.04
C GLY A 59 29.50 18.18 -3.28
N ASN A 60 30.30 17.76 -4.23
CA ASN A 60 30.38 18.39 -5.54
C ASN A 60 29.16 17.96 -6.38
N SER A 61 28.02 18.60 -6.18
CA SER A 61 27.01 18.63 -7.24
C SER A 61 27.61 19.43 -8.41
N SER A 62 28.52 18.79 -9.17
CA SER A 62 28.96 19.28 -10.47
C SER A 62 27.68 19.36 -11.29
N THR A 63 27.25 20.57 -11.55
CA THR A 63 26.38 20.93 -12.67
C THR A 63 27.09 20.50 -13.96
N GLY A 64 27.16 19.19 -14.18
CA GLY A 64 27.59 18.60 -15.43
C GLY A 64 26.53 18.89 -16.44
N ASN A 65 26.77 19.89 -17.26
CA ASN A 65 26.19 20.07 -18.56
C ASN A 65 26.39 18.76 -19.36
N SER A 66 25.51 17.81 -19.19
CA SER A 66 25.41 16.64 -20.08
C SER A 66 24.26 16.88 -21.02
N SER A 67 24.59 17.55 -22.12
CA SER A 67 23.78 17.49 -23.34
C SER A 67 23.62 16.03 -23.77
N SER A 68 22.37 15.68 -24.04
CA SER A 68 21.90 14.56 -24.88
C SER A 68 22.26 13.14 -24.44
N THR A 69 21.30 12.46 -23.81
CA THR A 69 20.60 11.31 -24.43
C THR A 69 19.46 10.87 -23.50
N ASN A 70 18.27 10.70 -24.07
CA ASN A 70 17.06 10.24 -23.42
C ASN A 70 17.22 8.81 -22.87
N VAL A 71 17.78 8.66 -21.71
CA VAL A 71 17.62 7.46 -20.88
C VAL A 71 17.23 7.96 -19.51
N VAL A 72 15.95 7.86 -19.17
CA VAL A 72 15.43 8.03 -17.82
C VAL A 72 15.97 6.84 -17.00
N THR A 73 17.18 6.98 -16.51
CA THR A 73 17.73 6.07 -15.51
C THR A 73 17.28 6.57 -14.15
N THR A 74 16.21 5.98 -13.65
CA THR A 74 15.61 6.19 -12.34
C THR A 74 16.48 5.69 -11.17
N ASN A 75 17.80 5.87 -11.21
CA ASN A 75 18.71 5.44 -10.16
C ASN A 75 19.89 6.38 -9.98
N GLN A 76 19.65 7.70 -9.92
CA GLN A 76 20.58 8.56 -9.20
C GLN A 76 20.14 8.57 -7.73
N LYS A 77 20.61 7.56 -6.98
CA LYS A 77 20.69 7.63 -5.54
C LYS A 77 21.62 8.80 -5.24
N ASP A 78 21.06 9.93 -4.84
CA ASP A 78 21.86 11.09 -4.49
C ASP A 78 22.88 10.67 -3.43
N LEU A 79 24.14 11.05 -3.62
CA LEU A 79 25.29 10.66 -2.81
C LEU A 79 25.22 11.15 -1.35
N TYR A 80 24.12 11.74 -0.93
CA TYR A 80 23.91 12.41 0.36
C TYR A 80 22.75 11.84 1.16
N THR A 81 22.34 10.62 0.85
CA THR A 81 21.33 9.91 1.63
C THR A 81 21.96 9.29 2.86
N TYR A 82 21.45 9.60 4.03
CA TYR A 82 21.85 9.08 5.32
C TYR A 82 20.88 7.99 5.75
N THR A 83 21.38 6.79 6.01
CA THR A 83 20.56 5.69 6.54
C THR A 83 20.51 5.77 8.05
N VAL A 84 19.32 5.66 8.63
CA VAL A 84 19.16 5.56 10.08
C VAL A 84 19.54 4.15 10.53
N TYR A 85 20.56 4.04 11.35
CA TYR A 85 21.06 2.75 11.85
C TYR A 85 20.13 2.12 12.89
N ASP A 86 20.43 0.88 13.28
CA ASP A 86 19.64 0.13 14.27
C ASP A 86 19.68 0.74 15.68
N ASP A 87 20.68 1.54 15.98
CA ASP A 87 20.79 2.33 17.23
C ASP A 87 19.96 3.64 17.18
N GLY A 88 19.32 3.93 16.03
CA GLY A 88 18.53 5.14 15.84
C GLY A 88 19.32 6.37 15.42
N THR A 89 20.58 6.22 15.09
CA THR A 89 21.48 7.33 14.74
C THR A 89 21.75 7.40 13.24
N ILE A 90 22.22 8.56 12.78
CA ILE A 90 22.86 8.78 11.48
C ILE A 90 24.29 9.25 11.69
N ASP A 91 25.21 8.88 10.80
CA ASP A 91 26.55 9.43 10.77
C ASP A 91 26.59 10.66 9.88
N PHE A 92 26.75 11.83 10.51
CA PHE A 92 26.82 13.09 9.81
C PHE A 92 28.25 13.61 9.73
N PRO A 93 28.74 14.05 8.54
CA PRO A 93 30.12 14.50 8.37
C PRO A 93 30.51 15.58 9.39
N TYR A 94 31.68 15.48 9.97
CA TYR A 94 32.28 16.38 10.98
C TYR A 94 31.59 16.44 12.34
N ILE A 95 30.32 16.12 12.44
CA ILE A 95 29.52 16.13 13.68
C ILE A 95 29.56 14.76 14.35
N GLY A 96 29.68 13.70 13.52
CA GLY A 96 29.60 12.31 13.98
C GLY A 96 28.15 11.84 14.11
N SER A 97 27.91 10.97 15.08
CA SER A 97 26.63 10.30 15.26
C SER A 97 25.57 11.23 15.84
N ILE A 98 24.39 11.28 15.20
CA ILE A 98 23.23 12.07 15.63
C ILE A 98 22.01 11.14 15.74
N GLU A 99 21.42 11.06 16.91
CA GLU A 99 20.18 10.30 17.13
C GLU A 99 19.00 11.03 16.51
N VAL A 100 18.30 10.37 15.60
CA VAL A 100 17.15 10.90 14.84
C VAL A 100 15.92 10.02 14.90
N ALA A 101 16.04 8.75 15.30
CA ALA A 101 14.90 7.88 15.45
C ALA A 101 13.89 8.40 16.47
N GLY A 102 12.59 8.28 16.16
CA GLY A 102 11.51 8.79 17.01
C GLY A 102 11.23 10.29 16.85
N LEU A 103 12.08 11.03 16.13
CA LEU A 103 11.87 12.44 15.82
C LEU A 103 11.07 12.58 14.52
N THR A 104 10.29 13.64 14.42
CA THR A 104 9.75 14.09 13.13
C THR A 104 10.86 14.68 12.26
N THR A 105 10.65 14.81 10.97
CA THR A 105 11.63 15.46 10.06
C THR A 105 11.94 16.91 10.49
N ARG A 106 10.98 17.61 11.11
CA ARG A 106 11.17 18.98 11.64
C ARG A 106 12.03 19.01 12.87
N GLU A 107 11.81 18.08 13.81
CA GLU A 107 12.64 17.98 15.02
C GLU A 107 14.05 17.52 14.68
N ALA A 108 14.21 16.57 13.75
CA ALA A 108 15.52 16.15 13.25
C ALA A 108 16.27 17.30 12.59
N LYS A 109 15.58 18.13 11.78
CA LYS A 109 16.14 19.36 11.21
C LYS A 109 16.68 20.28 12.29
N GLN A 110 15.89 20.60 13.32
CA GLN A 110 16.31 21.48 14.43
C GLN A 110 17.52 20.92 15.17
N LYS A 111 17.48 19.63 15.50
CA LYS A 111 18.58 18.96 16.19
C LYS A 111 19.90 18.97 15.40
N ILE A 112 19.81 18.82 14.07
CA ILE A 112 20.97 18.89 13.19
C ILE A 112 21.48 20.35 13.07
N GLU A 113 20.58 21.32 12.91
CA GLU A 113 20.91 22.74 12.87
C GLU A 113 21.64 23.19 14.15
N GLU A 114 21.13 22.82 15.33
CA GLU A 114 21.76 23.13 16.61
C GLU A 114 23.21 22.63 16.72
N LYS A 115 23.48 21.40 16.23
CA LYS A 115 24.83 20.85 16.21
C LYS A 115 25.73 21.47 15.14
N LEU A 116 25.15 21.88 13.99
CA LEU A 116 25.89 22.51 12.90
C LEU A 116 26.36 23.92 13.21
N VAL A 117 25.65 24.67 14.04
CA VAL A 117 25.99 26.06 14.41
C VAL A 117 27.42 26.18 14.98
N GLU A 118 27.95 25.13 15.65
CA GLU A 118 29.30 25.11 16.17
C GLU A 118 30.37 25.07 15.05
N TYR A 119 30.01 24.56 13.86
CA TYR A 119 30.93 24.34 12.74
C TYR A 119 30.71 25.33 11.60
N VAL A 120 29.47 25.73 11.36
CA VAL A 120 29.06 26.57 10.23
C VAL A 120 28.14 27.70 10.71
N LYS A 121 28.57 28.94 10.54
CA LYS A 121 27.72 30.10 10.80
C LYS A 121 26.64 30.24 9.66
N ASP A 122 25.44 30.65 10.02
CA ASP A 122 24.36 30.93 9.07
C ASP A 122 24.03 29.75 8.13
N CYS A 123 23.83 28.58 8.71
CA CYS A 123 23.38 27.40 7.98
C CYS A 123 21.89 27.13 8.20
N SER A 124 21.25 26.63 7.17
CA SER A 124 19.88 26.06 7.22
C SER A 124 19.92 24.64 6.70
N VAL A 125 19.22 23.74 7.38
CA VAL A 125 19.12 22.32 7.02
C VAL A 125 17.73 22.02 6.46
N ASP A 126 17.65 21.22 5.41
CA ASP A 126 16.42 20.62 4.92
C ASP A 126 16.52 19.10 5.08
N VAL A 127 15.56 18.47 5.74
CA VAL A 127 15.53 17.04 6.00
C VAL A 127 14.30 16.44 5.36
N ARG A 128 14.50 15.46 4.47
CA ARG A 128 13.44 14.75 3.77
C ARG A 128 13.63 13.24 3.87
N LEU A 129 12.54 12.52 3.98
CA LEU A 129 12.54 11.07 3.80
C LEU A 129 12.64 10.73 2.32
N VAL A 130 13.56 9.81 1.97
CA VAL A 130 13.79 9.38 0.58
C VAL A 130 13.01 8.11 0.26
N ASN A 131 12.96 7.16 1.19
CA ASN A 131 12.34 5.85 1.00
C ASN A 131 10.85 5.80 1.39
N CYS A 132 10.12 6.86 1.09
CA CYS A 132 8.68 6.95 1.35
C CYS A 132 7.88 6.09 0.38
N TYR A 133 7.77 4.79 0.64
CA TYR A 133 6.98 3.86 -0.16
C TYR A 133 5.94 3.16 0.69
N PHE A 134 4.85 2.75 0.04
CA PHE A 134 3.91 1.77 0.58
C PHE A 134 3.75 0.61 -0.39
N ASN A 135 3.30 -0.52 0.09
CA ASN A 135 3.12 -1.71 -0.72
C ASN A 135 1.64 -2.09 -0.76
N VAL A 136 1.17 -2.53 -1.92
CA VAL A 136 -0.16 -3.11 -2.08
C VAL A 136 -0.01 -4.55 -2.52
N ILE A 137 -0.64 -5.47 -1.80
CA ILE A 137 -0.66 -6.89 -2.12
C ILE A 137 -2.13 -7.32 -2.21
N CYS A 138 -2.61 -7.55 -3.41
CA CYS A 138 -3.90 -8.16 -3.67
C CYS A 138 -3.76 -9.31 -4.67
N HIS A 139 -4.83 -10.06 -4.85
CA HIS A 139 -4.78 -11.31 -5.59
C HIS A 139 -4.28 -11.15 -7.04
N ASP A 140 -4.69 -10.09 -7.70
CA ASP A 140 -4.46 -9.83 -9.13
C ASP A 140 -3.30 -8.89 -9.39
N LYS A 141 -2.79 -8.23 -8.36
CA LYS A 141 -1.64 -7.33 -8.46
C LYS A 141 -0.89 -7.18 -7.14
N ALA A 142 0.39 -6.96 -7.26
CA ALA A 142 1.25 -6.53 -6.18
C ALA A 142 2.18 -5.44 -6.70
N GLY A 143 2.48 -4.46 -5.87
CA GLY A 143 3.36 -3.37 -6.25
C GLY A 143 3.81 -2.54 -5.07
N ARG A 144 4.94 -1.85 -5.28
CA ARG A 144 5.50 -0.84 -4.39
C ARG A 144 5.29 0.52 -5.01
N TYR A 145 4.73 1.47 -4.27
CA TYR A 145 4.31 2.77 -4.76
C TYR A 145 4.89 3.89 -3.90
N LEU A 146 5.26 5.00 -4.53
CA LEU A 146 5.82 6.16 -3.85
C LEU A 146 4.73 6.97 -3.13
N ILE A 147 5.01 7.39 -1.90
CA ILE A 147 4.22 8.37 -1.17
C ILE A 147 4.69 9.76 -1.62
N THR A 148 3.79 10.51 -2.27
CA THR A 148 4.11 11.81 -2.87
C THR A 148 3.77 13.00 -1.97
N LYS A 149 3.12 12.77 -0.83
CA LYS A 149 2.67 13.79 0.12
C LYS A 149 2.93 13.34 1.55
N GLU A 150 3.17 14.27 2.46
CA GLU A 150 3.32 13.97 3.90
C GLU A 150 2.10 13.23 4.49
N LYS A 151 0.89 13.56 4.05
CA LYS A 151 -0.37 12.94 4.48
C LYS A 151 -1.13 12.39 3.28
N MET A 152 -0.72 11.24 2.80
CA MET A 152 -1.38 10.54 1.71
C MET A 152 -2.54 9.71 2.25
N THR A 153 -3.73 9.89 1.67
CA THR A 153 -4.90 9.13 2.08
C THR A 153 -4.90 7.73 1.46
N ILE A 154 -5.63 6.79 2.10
CA ILE A 154 -5.76 5.44 1.57
C ILE A 154 -6.41 5.41 0.17
N PHE A 155 -7.34 6.33 -0.11
CA PHE A 155 -7.96 6.41 -1.44
C PHE A 155 -7.00 6.93 -2.49
N GLU A 156 -6.13 7.89 -2.15
CA GLU A 156 -5.04 8.33 -3.04
C GLU A 156 -4.04 7.21 -3.29
N ALA A 157 -3.70 6.45 -2.25
CA ALA A 157 -2.82 5.28 -2.37
C ALA A 157 -3.41 4.22 -3.31
N LEU A 158 -4.70 3.92 -3.17
CA LEU A 158 -5.39 3.00 -4.06
C LEU A 158 -5.48 3.54 -5.49
N ALA A 159 -5.72 4.85 -5.68
CA ALA A 159 -5.74 5.47 -7.00
C ALA A 159 -4.37 5.33 -7.71
N VAL A 160 -3.26 5.58 -7.01
CA VAL A 160 -1.90 5.39 -7.53
C VAL A 160 -1.63 3.91 -7.85
N ALA A 161 -2.13 3.00 -7.02
CA ALA A 161 -2.01 1.55 -7.23
C ALA A 161 -2.95 1.01 -8.33
N GLY A 162 -3.83 1.85 -8.92
CA GLY A 162 -4.78 1.46 -9.97
C GLY A 162 -6.02 0.75 -9.42
N ASP A 163 -6.47 1.11 -8.23
CA ASP A 163 -7.65 0.61 -7.51
C ASP A 163 -7.63 -0.91 -7.23
N LEU A 164 -8.61 -1.38 -6.50
CA LEU A 164 -8.84 -2.80 -6.19
C LEU A 164 -9.76 -3.42 -7.23
N SER A 165 -9.50 -4.67 -7.61
CA SER A 165 -10.36 -5.40 -8.53
C SER A 165 -11.77 -5.64 -7.98
N GLU A 166 -12.72 -6.01 -8.86
CA GLU A 166 -14.11 -6.34 -8.47
C GLU A 166 -14.17 -7.51 -7.47
N TYR A 167 -13.15 -8.37 -7.46
CA TYR A 167 -13.07 -9.54 -6.60
C TYR A 167 -12.37 -9.29 -5.27
N SER A 168 -11.86 -8.10 -5.04
CA SER A 168 -11.16 -7.75 -3.81
C SER A 168 -12.12 -7.58 -2.63
N ASP A 169 -11.81 -8.20 -1.50
CA ASP A 169 -12.60 -8.10 -0.27
C ASP A 169 -12.33 -6.78 0.47
N ARG A 170 -13.06 -5.74 0.07
CA ARG A 170 -12.98 -4.40 0.66
C ARG A 170 -13.44 -4.32 2.11
N LYS A 171 -14.16 -5.36 2.59
CA LYS A 171 -14.61 -5.44 3.98
C LYS A 171 -13.48 -5.80 4.94
N ASN A 172 -12.52 -6.60 4.50
CA ASN A 172 -11.47 -7.17 5.34
C ASN A 172 -10.09 -6.77 4.82
N VAL A 173 -9.87 -5.48 4.59
CA VAL A 173 -8.55 -4.95 4.25
C VAL A 173 -7.66 -5.02 5.47
N GLN A 174 -6.41 -5.46 5.30
CA GLN A 174 -5.43 -5.52 6.37
C GLN A 174 -4.35 -4.48 6.11
N LEU A 175 -4.12 -3.64 7.10
CA LEU A 175 -2.98 -2.73 7.15
C LEU A 175 -1.92 -3.37 8.05
N ILE A 176 -0.77 -3.61 7.48
CA ILE A 176 0.41 -4.12 8.20
C ILE A 176 1.35 -2.94 8.33
N ARG A 177 1.59 -2.51 9.57
CA ARG A 177 2.40 -1.33 9.91
C ARG A 177 3.48 -1.70 10.90
N GLN A 178 4.68 -1.24 10.66
CA GLN A 178 5.78 -1.33 11.61
C GLN A 178 5.68 -0.18 12.61
N ASN A 179 5.87 -0.47 13.90
CA ASN A 179 5.89 0.50 14.98
C ASN A 179 7.34 0.95 15.25
N LEU A 180 7.49 2.06 15.99
CA LEU A 180 8.80 2.59 16.40
C LEU A 180 9.65 1.61 17.20
N ASP A 181 9.01 0.71 17.96
CA ASP A 181 9.67 -0.33 18.75
C ASP A 181 10.15 -1.54 17.92
N GLY A 182 9.95 -1.48 16.59
CA GLY A 182 10.27 -2.57 15.66
C GLY A 182 9.22 -3.68 15.58
N THR A 183 8.17 -3.62 16.40
CA THR A 183 7.07 -4.58 16.30
C THR A 183 6.18 -4.31 15.09
N THR A 184 5.50 -5.34 14.58
CA THR A 184 4.59 -5.20 13.46
C THR A 184 3.15 -5.37 13.93
N THR A 185 2.30 -4.40 13.63
CA THR A 185 0.88 -4.44 13.92
C THR A 185 0.08 -4.77 12.66
N ILE A 186 -0.87 -5.70 12.79
CA ILE A 186 -1.81 -6.04 11.70
C ILE A 186 -3.20 -5.59 12.13
N LYS A 187 -3.71 -4.56 11.48
CA LYS A 187 -5.04 -4.00 11.74
C LYS A 187 -5.97 -4.31 10.58
N LYS A 188 -7.22 -4.71 10.89
CA LYS A 188 -8.25 -4.98 9.88
C LYS A 188 -9.28 -3.87 9.89
N PHE A 189 -9.71 -3.45 8.71
CA PHE A 189 -10.72 -2.42 8.56
C PHE A 189 -11.60 -2.65 7.32
N ASP A 190 -12.74 -1.96 7.31
CA ASP A 190 -13.72 -2.00 6.21
C ASP A 190 -13.58 -0.73 5.35
N LEU A 191 -12.98 -0.89 4.18
CA LEU A 191 -12.74 0.21 3.24
C LEU A 191 -14.02 0.75 2.60
N ARG A 192 -15.14 0.04 2.75
CA ARG A 192 -16.44 0.46 2.21
C ARG A 192 -17.09 1.54 3.07
N SER A 193 -16.70 1.64 4.35
CA SER A 193 -17.32 2.57 5.28
C SER A 193 -16.94 4.02 5.00
N LYS A 194 -17.92 4.92 5.03
CA LYS A 194 -17.69 6.37 4.96
C LYS A 194 -16.97 6.92 6.19
N SER A 195 -17.21 6.33 7.37
CA SER A 195 -16.58 6.77 8.62
C SER A 195 -15.08 6.48 8.69
N ILE A 196 -14.53 5.72 7.72
CA ILE A 196 -13.07 5.52 7.61
C ILE A 196 -12.30 6.84 7.51
N ILE A 197 -12.92 7.90 6.95
CA ILE A 197 -12.29 9.22 6.77
C ILE A 197 -11.79 9.80 8.11
N GLY A 198 -12.47 9.51 9.21
CA GLY A 198 -12.08 9.95 10.54
C GLY A 198 -11.21 8.94 11.30
N SER A 199 -10.88 7.79 10.72
CA SER A 199 -10.20 6.71 11.42
C SER A 199 -8.67 6.77 11.29
N GLU A 200 -7.98 6.03 12.15
CA GLU A 200 -6.52 5.83 12.09
C GLU A 200 -6.04 5.14 10.80
N TYR A 201 -6.96 4.50 10.05
CA TYR A 201 -6.66 3.79 8.80
C TYR A 201 -6.67 4.69 7.56
N TYR A 202 -7.10 5.94 7.73
CA TYR A 202 -7.30 6.84 6.59
C TYR A 202 -5.99 7.31 5.94
N TYR A 203 -4.94 7.46 6.75
CA TYR A 203 -3.64 7.92 6.28
C TYR A 203 -2.62 6.79 6.20
N ILE A 204 -1.97 6.70 5.04
CA ILE A 204 -0.89 5.76 4.78
C ILE A 204 0.43 6.35 5.28
N GLN A 205 1.25 5.50 5.89
CA GLN A 205 2.60 5.83 6.34
C GLN A 205 3.66 5.10 5.50
N PRO A 206 4.92 5.59 5.49
CA PRO A 206 6.03 4.86 4.89
C PRO A 206 6.12 3.43 5.42
N ASN A 207 6.45 2.51 4.51
CA ASN A 207 6.57 1.06 4.77
C ASN A 207 5.25 0.33 5.08
N ASP A 208 4.09 0.99 5.05
CA ASP A 208 2.80 0.31 5.17
C ASP A 208 2.59 -0.73 4.08
N ILE A 209 1.97 -1.86 4.45
CA ILE A 209 1.53 -2.88 3.51
C ILE A 209 0.02 -3.00 3.57
N LEU A 210 -0.65 -2.72 2.46
CA LEU A 210 -2.09 -2.97 2.28
C LEU A 210 -2.28 -4.36 1.69
N TYR A 211 -2.81 -5.28 2.49
CA TYR A 211 -3.11 -6.63 2.06
C TYR A 211 -4.62 -6.83 1.89
N VAL A 212 -5.04 -7.23 0.68
CA VAL A 212 -6.44 -7.41 0.32
C VAL A 212 -6.66 -8.79 -0.28
N LYS A 213 -7.48 -9.60 0.38
CA LYS A 213 -7.86 -10.93 -0.09
C LYS A 213 -8.88 -10.84 -1.23
N ALA A 214 -8.93 -11.87 -2.05
CA ALA A 214 -10.01 -12.04 -3.00
C ALA A 214 -11.23 -12.70 -2.38
N PHE A 215 -12.42 -12.41 -2.92
CA PHE A 215 -13.62 -13.19 -2.65
C PHE A 215 -13.54 -14.58 -3.27
N GLY A 216 -14.17 -15.57 -2.65
CA GLY A 216 -14.30 -16.92 -3.20
C GLY A 216 -14.97 -16.97 -4.58
N GLY A 217 -15.83 -16.00 -4.89
CA GLY A 217 -16.47 -15.88 -6.21
C GLY A 217 -15.53 -15.70 -7.40
N GLN A 218 -14.28 -15.25 -7.15
CA GLN A 218 -13.27 -15.16 -8.20
C GLN A 218 -12.91 -16.52 -8.81
N TYR A 219 -12.88 -17.56 -8.01
CA TYR A 219 -12.53 -18.91 -8.48
C TYR A 219 -13.54 -19.44 -9.50
N PHE A 220 -14.79 -18.97 -9.42
CA PHE A 220 -15.87 -19.35 -10.35
C PHE A 220 -16.18 -18.27 -11.38
N ARG A 221 -15.54 -17.08 -11.31
CA ARG A 221 -15.84 -15.90 -12.14
C ARG A 221 -17.32 -15.51 -12.20
N ILE A 222 -18.06 -15.82 -11.12
CA ILE A 222 -19.48 -15.52 -11.01
C ILE A 222 -19.67 -14.10 -10.48
N ASN A 223 -19.50 -13.10 -11.35
CA ASN A 223 -19.62 -11.69 -11.00
C ASN A 223 -20.95 -11.06 -11.40
N ARG A 224 -21.70 -11.72 -12.29
CA ARG A 224 -23.00 -11.23 -12.79
C ARG A 224 -24.07 -12.31 -12.66
N PHE A 225 -25.33 -11.89 -12.46
CA PHE A 225 -26.48 -12.78 -12.40
C PHE A 225 -26.61 -13.68 -13.65
N LEU A 226 -26.36 -13.11 -14.83
CA LEU A 226 -26.36 -13.86 -16.08
C LEU A 226 -25.31 -14.98 -16.15
N THR A 227 -24.11 -14.74 -15.57
CA THR A 227 -23.07 -15.77 -15.49
C THR A 227 -23.51 -16.90 -14.54
N ALA A 228 -24.12 -16.56 -13.41
CA ALA A 228 -24.67 -17.55 -12.48
C ALA A 228 -25.80 -18.39 -13.16
N LEU A 229 -26.72 -17.74 -13.87
CA LEU A 229 -27.75 -18.43 -14.66
C LEU A 229 -27.12 -19.35 -15.72
N GLY A 230 -26.13 -18.86 -16.45
CA GLY A 230 -25.42 -19.67 -17.47
C GLY A 230 -24.83 -20.94 -16.91
N VAL A 231 -24.14 -20.86 -15.74
CA VAL A 231 -23.57 -22.03 -15.07
C VAL A 231 -24.65 -23.00 -14.61
N THR A 232 -25.76 -22.51 -14.04
CA THR A 232 -26.84 -23.38 -13.57
C THR A 232 -27.59 -24.06 -14.74
N THR A 233 -27.85 -23.34 -15.84
CA THR A 233 -28.51 -23.95 -17.02
C THR A 233 -27.63 -24.99 -17.69
N THR A 234 -26.32 -24.77 -17.80
CA THR A 234 -25.40 -25.77 -18.38
C THR A 234 -25.32 -27.02 -17.52
N THR A 235 -25.28 -26.92 -16.21
CA THR A 235 -25.24 -28.08 -15.31
C THR A 235 -26.53 -28.90 -15.37
N ILE A 236 -27.69 -28.25 -15.42
CA ILE A 236 -28.99 -28.90 -15.57
C ILE A 236 -29.08 -29.63 -16.94
N SER A 237 -28.70 -28.94 -18.02
CA SER A 237 -28.70 -29.55 -19.38
C SER A 237 -27.79 -30.76 -19.45
N PHE A 238 -26.63 -30.72 -18.82
CA PHE A 238 -25.70 -31.86 -18.77
C PHE A 238 -26.29 -33.04 -17.97
N GLY A 239 -26.97 -32.76 -16.86
CA GLY A 239 -27.67 -33.75 -16.05
C GLY A 239 -28.80 -34.44 -16.84
N VAL A 240 -29.60 -33.68 -17.59
CA VAL A 240 -30.67 -34.24 -18.45
C VAL A 240 -30.09 -35.10 -19.57
N LEU A 241 -28.97 -34.69 -20.18
CA LEU A 241 -28.33 -35.45 -21.25
C LEU A 241 -27.78 -36.80 -20.70
N ILE A 242 -27.13 -36.81 -19.55
CA ILE A 242 -26.70 -38.07 -18.90
C ILE A 242 -27.90 -38.97 -18.60
N TRP A 243 -28.98 -38.42 -18.06
CA TRP A 243 -30.19 -39.18 -17.77
C TRP A 243 -30.80 -39.82 -19.02
N GLN A 244 -30.84 -39.09 -20.16
CA GLN A 244 -31.29 -39.61 -21.44
C GLN A 244 -30.42 -40.77 -21.95
N ILE A 245 -29.08 -40.63 -21.86
CA ILE A 245 -28.14 -41.70 -22.26
C ILE A 245 -28.34 -42.95 -21.41
N VAL A 246 -28.44 -42.80 -20.08
CA VAL A 246 -28.70 -43.93 -19.17
C VAL A 246 -30.04 -44.62 -19.51
N LYS A 247 -31.08 -43.85 -19.76
CA LYS A 247 -32.41 -44.40 -20.16
C LYS A 247 -32.33 -45.14 -21.48
N LEU A 248 -31.58 -44.64 -22.46
CA LEU A 248 -31.37 -45.31 -23.74
C LEU A 248 -30.65 -46.66 -23.58
N CYS A 249 -29.58 -46.66 -22.78
CA CYS A 249 -28.82 -47.88 -22.47
C CYS A 249 -29.68 -48.93 -21.74
N MET A 250 -30.50 -48.53 -20.78
CA MET A 250 -31.41 -49.41 -20.07
C MET A 250 -32.49 -50.00 -20.98
N ASN A 251 -33.01 -49.22 -21.93
CA ASN A 251 -33.98 -49.71 -22.91
C ASN A 251 -33.36 -50.67 -23.94
N ALA A 252 -32.11 -50.43 -24.33
CA ALA A 252 -31.37 -51.33 -25.22
C ALA A 252 -30.99 -52.67 -24.53
N ALA A 253 -30.85 -52.68 -23.21
CA ALA A 253 -30.54 -53.89 -22.42
C ALA A 253 -31.77 -54.76 -22.07
N LYS A 254 -33.03 -54.35 -22.45
CA LYS A 254 -34.20 -55.22 -22.26
C LYS A 254 -34.17 -56.37 -23.29
N PRO A 255 -34.13 -57.62 -22.85
CA PRO A 255 -34.20 -58.75 -23.78
C PRO A 255 -35.55 -58.75 -24.51
N SER A 256 -35.50 -58.88 -25.84
CA SER A 256 -36.68 -59.14 -26.67
C SER A 256 -37.28 -60.45 -26.23
N THR A 257 -38.43 -60.45 -25.61
CA THR A 257 -39.26 -61.66 -25.39
C THR A 257 -39.65 -62.24 -26.76
N PRO A 258 -39.27 -63.48 -27.09
CA PRO A 258 -39.72 -64.12 -28.29
C PRO A 258 -41.19 -64.50 -28.12
N GLN A 259 -42.02 -64.23 -29.14
CA GLN A 259 -43.38 -64.75 -29.27
C GLN A 259 -43.35 -66.24 -29.65
#